data_57503a69e79dff4cbda9d7830593ea4f
#
_entry.id   57503a69e79dff4cbda9d7830593ea4f
#
_cell.length_a   1.000
_cell.length_b   1.000
_cell.length_c   1.000
_cell.angle_alpha   90.00
_cell.angle_beta   90.00
_cell.angle_gamma   90.00
#
_symmetry.space_group_name_H-M   'P 1'
#
loop_
_entity.id
_entity.type
_entity.pdbx_description
1 polymer ?
#
loop_
_entity_poly.entity_id
_entity_poly.type
_entity_poly.pdbx_seq_one_letter_code
_entity_poly.pdbx_strand_id
1 'polypeptide(L)'
;MTAPAARRPSLTQSLLPTMLLGFMFLAQSAMAHESGPSMAILGAVENVKIVEEDVALEARMDTGATSSSLNALNKERFEKDGEDWIRFEIIDPDDEDARITLERPIERIVRIRRHSGESQERPVVRMEFCIGDRRLTADTSLIDRTALTYQTLIGRSHMAGHILVDSGEEHLRAPDCPADDQ
;
A
#
# COMPACT_ATOMS: atom_id res chain seq x y z
N MET A 1 21.02 -95.53 -52.81
CA MET A 1 19.89 -95.27 -51.94
C MET A 1 19.77 -93.76 -51.79
N THR A 2 18.79 -93.22 -52.42
CA THR A 2 18.59 -91.84 -52.85
C THR A 2 17.90 -91.03 -51.75
N ALA A 3 18.44 -89.92 -51.40
CA ALA A 3 17.79 -88.90 -50.53
C ALA A 3 17.13 -87.83 -51.41
N PRO A 4 15.91 -87.40 -51.14
CA PRO A 4 15.28 -86.30 -51.87
C PRO A 4 15.52 -84.93 -51.26
N ALA A 5 15.57 -83.91 -52.10
CA ALA A 5 15.87 -82.50 -51.88
C ALA A 5 14.79 -81.82 -51.10
N ALA A 6 15.22 -80.96 -50.18
CA ALA A 6 14.38 -80.04 -49.43
C ALA A 6 14.14 -78.74 -50.21
N ARG A 7 12.88 -78.38 -50.40
CA ARG A 7 12.45 -77.07 -50.96
C ARG A 7 12.43 -75.98 -49.88
N ARG A 8 13.02 -74.83 -50.19
CA ARG A 8 12.95 -73.63 -49.40
C ARG A 8 11.61 -72.93 -49.65
N PRO A 9 10.92 -72.43 -48.60
CA PRO A 9 9.82 -71.49 -48.78
C PRO A 9 10.32 -70.06 -48.91
N SER A 10 9.74 -69.28 -49.79
CA SER A 10 9.96 -67.86 -50.02
C SER A 10 9.39 -67.01 -48.91
N LEU A 11 10.20 -66.12 -48.41
CA LEU A 11 9.80 -65.05 -47.46
C LEU A 11 9.08 -63.97 -48.26
N THR A 12 7.77 -63.86 -48.09
CA THR A 12 6.97 -62.71 -48.48
C THR A 12 7.15 -61.63 -47.35
N GLN A 13 7.82 -60.56 -47.72
CA GLN A 13 7.91 -59.36 -46.87
C GLN A 13 6.55 -58.63 -46.85
N SER A 14 5.89 -58.69 -45.72
CA SER A 14 4.71 -57.85 -45.40
C SER A 14 5.14 -56.46 -44.95
N LEU A 15 4.91 -55.47 -45.79
CA LEU A 15 5.05 -54.05 -45.44
C LEU A 15 3.89 -53.64 -44.53
N LEU A 16 4.13 -53.46 -43.25
CA LEU A 16 3.22 -52.76 -42.34
C LEU A 16 3.39 -51.25 -42.54
N PRO A 17 2.31 -50.49 -42.74
CA PRO A 17 2.40 -49.03 -42.69
C PRO A 17 2.52 -48.55 -41.23
N THR A 18 3.63 -47.90 -40.92
CA THR A 18 3.86 -47.21 -39.65
C THR A 18 2.94 -46.01 -39.60
N MET A 19 1.86 -46.14 -38.85
CA MET A 19 0.94 -45.04 -38.53
C MET A 19 1.61 -44.11 -37.53
N LEU A 20 2.15 -42.97 -38.01
CA LEU A 20 2.74 -41.91 -37.21
C LEU A 20 1.61 -41.18 -36.50
N LEU A 21 1.33 -41.55 -35.23
CA LEU A 21 0.42 -40.81 -34.36
C LEU A 21 1.11 -39.52 -33.97
N GLY A 22 0.82 -38.40 -34.68
CA GLY A 22 1.25 -37.08 -34.33
C GLY A 22 0.56 -36.64 -33.03
N PHE A 23 1.30 -36.67 -31.91
CA PHE A 23 0.88 -36.09 -30.65
C PHE A 23 0.95 -34.57 -30.79
N MET A 24 -0.20 -33.96 -31.13
CA MET A 24 -0.36 -32.54 -31.21
C MET A 24 -0.40 -32.00 -29.75
N PHE A 25 0.74 -31.57 -29.24
CA PHE A 25 0.83 -30.83 -27.98
C PHE A 25 0.09 -29.50 -28.17
N LEU A 26 -1.16 -29.43 -27.74
CA LEU A 26 -1.85 -28.18 -27.50
C LEU A 26 -1.14 -27.49 -26.31
N ALA A 27 -0.23 -26.57 -26.62
CA ALA A 27 0.29 -25.63 -25.64
C ALA A 27 -0.87 -24.76 -25.20
N GLN A 28 -1.49 -25.09 -24.05
CA GLN A 28 -2.39 -24.20 -23.34
C GLN A 28 -1.52 -23.07 -22.79
N SER A 29 -1.52 -21.95 -23.51
CA SER A 29 -1.03 -20.68 -22.95
C SER A 29 -1.94 -20.34 -21.75
N ALA A 30 -1.48 -20.64 -20.54
CA ALA A 30 -2.07 -20.10 -19.34
C ALA A 30 -1.91 -18.57 -19.45
N MET A 31 -2.98 -17.87 -19.81
CA MET A 31 -3.03 -16.43 -19.64
C MET A 31 -2.93 -16.20 -18.14
N ALA A 32 -1.74 -15.82 -17.68
CA ALA A 32 -1.57 -15.23 -16.37
C ALA A 32 -2.47 -13.98 -16.36
N HIS A 33 -3.58 -14.08 -15.66
CA HIS A 33 -4.41 -12.92 -15.35
C HIS A 33 -3.55 -12.07 -14.41
N GLU A 34 -2.91 -11.03 -14.94
CA GLU A 34 -2.35 -9.98 -14.11
C GLU A 34 -3.52 -9.37 -13.34
N SER A 35 -3.72 -9.85 -12.13
CA SER A 35 -4.59 -9.18 -11.17
C SER A 35 -3.97 -7.80 -10.93
N GLY A 36 -4.59 -6.75 -11.47
CA GLY A 36 -4.21 -5.38 -11.13
C GLY A 36 -4.18 -5.21 -9.61
N PRO A 37 -3.55 -4.16 -9.09
CA PRO A 37 -3.35 -3.97 -7.66
C PRO A 37 -4.70 -4.08 -6.94
N SER A 38 -4.85 -5.16 -6.15
CA SER A 38 -6.06 -5.38 -5.36
C SER A 38 -6.13 -4.32 -4.27
N MET A 39 -7.30 -3.69 -4.06
CA MET A 39 -7.49 -2.79 -2.93
C MET A 39 -7.41 -3.57 -1.61
N ALA A 40 -6.75 -3.01 -0.60
CA ALA A 40 -6.76 -3.57 0.74
C ALA A 40 -8.10 -3.23 1.43
N ILE A 41 -8.65 -4.19 2.16
CA ILE A 41 -9.80 -3.93 3.06
C ILE A 41 -9.22 -3.66 4.45
N LEU A 42 -9.59 -2.52 5.02
CA LEU A 42 -9.15 -2.03 6.33
C LEU A 42 -10.37 -1.63 7.16
N GLY A 43 -10.21 -1.58 8.47
CA GLY A 43 -11.27 -1.18 9.40
C GLY A 43 -11.48 0.34 9.47
N ALA A 44 -12.45 0.76 10.27
CA ALA A 44 -12.72 2.17 10.55
C ALA A 44 -11.60 2.84 11.37
N VAL A 45 -10.85 2.03 12.11
CA VAL A 45 -9.67 2.42 12.88
C VAL A 45 -8.55 1.42 12.58
N GLU A 46 -7.36 1.92 12.32
CA GLU A 46 -6.17 1.10 12.03
C GLU A 46 -4.93 1.67 12.69
N ASN A 47 -3.96 0.82 12.94
CA ASN A 47 -2.61 1.28 13.22
C ASN A 47 -1.93 1.62 11.89
N VAL A 48 -1.39 2.82 11.79
CA VAL A 48 -0.61 3.30 10.64
C VAL A 48 0.77 3.71 11.12
N LYS A 49 1.79 3.52 10.29
CA LYS A 49 3.16 3.88 10.66
C LYS A 49 3.66 5.04 9.82
N ILE A 50 4.18 6.10 10.46
CA ILE A 50 4.95 7.12 9.77
C ILE A 50 6.27 6.47 9.36
N VAL A 51 6.52 6.38 8.06
CA VAL A 51 7.62 5.55 7.54
C VAL A 51 8.98 6.08 7.94
N GLU A 52 9.21 7.39 7.83
CA GLU A 52 10.51 8.02 8.07
C GLU A 52 10.94 7.93 9.54
N GLU A 53 10.02 8.12 10.49
CA GLU A 53 10.29 8.06 11.92
C GLU A 53 10.12 6.66 12.52
N ASP A 54 9.58 5.71 11.75
CA ASP A 54 9.23 4.36 12.21
C ASP A 54 8.26 4.34 13.41
N VAL A 55 7.34 5.31 13.47
CA VAL A 55 6.38 5.51 14.56
C VAL A 55 4.99 5.04 14.15
N ALA A 56 4.42 4.11 14.90
CA ALA A 56 3.06 3.61 14.68
C ALA A 56 2.06 4.43 15.51
N LEU A 57 0.99 4.90 14.85
CA LEU A 57 -0.08 5.69 15.45
C LEU A 57 -1.43 5.05 15.15
N GLU A 58 -2.34 5.11 16.10
CA GLU A 58 -3.73 4.78 15.84
C GLU A 58 -4.38 5.87 14.98
N ALA A 59 -5.03 5.47 13.89
CA ALA A 59 -5.60 6.36 12.90
C ALA A 59 -7.06 6.04 12.59
N ARG A 60 -7.89 7.08 12.51
CA ARG A 60 -9.24 6.96 11.98
C ARG A 60 -9.19 6.96 10.45
N MET A 61 -9.78 5.94 9.83
CA MET A 61 -9.96 5.86 8.37
C MET A 61 -11.23 6.62 8.00
N ASP A 62 -11.11 7.84 7.45
CA ASP A 62 -12.23 8.76 7.22
C ASP A 62 -12.51 8.94 5.72
N THR A 63 -13.48 8.21 5.20
CA THR A 63 -13.93 8.32 3.80
C THR A 63 -14.66 9.64 3.50
N GLY A 64 -15.08 10.39 4.52
CA GLY A 64 -15.70 11.72 4.40
C GLY A 64 -14.66 12.83 4.21
N ALA A 65 -13.46 12.69 4.75
CA ALA A 65 -12.39 13.67 4.63
C ALA A 65 -11.65 13.57 3.29
N THR A 66 -11.34 14.70 2.66
CA THR A 66 -10.56 14.72 1.41
C THR A 66 -9.10 14.44 1.68
N SER A 67 -8.48 15.10 2.68
CA SER A 67 -7.08 14.98 3.03
C SER A 67 -6.91 14.41 4.43
N SER A 68 -5.75 13.83 4.69
CA SER A 68 -5.36 13.37 6.02
C SER A 68 -5.04 14.52 6.95
N SER A 69 -5.00 14.23 8.25
CA SER A 69 -4.54 15.17 9.26
C SER A 69 -3.77 14.44 10.37
N LEU A 70 -2.74 15.10 10.87
CA LEU A 70 -1.88 14.61 11.95
C LEU A 70 -1.91 15.61 13.11
N ASN A 71 -1.95 15.09 14.34
CA ASN A 71 -1.79 15.90 15.53
C ASN A 71 -0.40 16.52 15.55
N ALA A 72 -0.34 17.82 15.52
CA ALA A 72 0.92 18.57 15.45
C ALA A 72 0.91 19.70 16.47
N LEU A 73 1.78 19.57 17.46
CA LEU A 73 1.98 20.51 18.56
C LEU A 73 3.23 21.36 18.30
N ASN A 74 3.38 22.46 19.01
CA ASN A 74 4.58 23.30 19.03
C ASN A 74 5.14 23.61 17.64
N LYS A 75 4.24 23.93 16.69
CA LYS A 75 4.57 24.20 15.29
C LYS A 75 5.43 25.46 15.15
N GLU A 76 6.62 25.30 14.54
CA GLU A 76 7.56 26.38 14.23
C GLU A 76 7.88 26.36 12.75
N ARG A 77 7.66 27.48 12.05
CA ARG A 77 8.06 27.62 10.64
C ARG A 77 9.48 28.18 10.56
N PHE A 78 10.26 27.68 9.65
CA PHE A 78 11.62 28.14 9.40
C PHE A 78 11.97 27.97 7.92
N GLU A 79 13.04 28.60 7.47
CA GLU A 79 13.57 28.44 6.12
C GLU A 79 14.75 27.47 6.15
N LYS A 80 14.79 26.55 5.21
CA LYS A 80 15.89 25.62 5.00
C LYS A 80 16.13 25.48 3.49
N ASP A 81 17.36 25.78 3.04
CA ASP A 81 17.76 25.68 1.65
C ASP A 81 16.90 26.52 0.66
N GLY A 82 16.31 27.63 1.15
CA GLY A 82 15.43 28.51 0.37
C GLY A 82 13.99 28.02 0.24
N GLU A 83 13.60 27.01 1.02
CA GLU A 83 12.24 26.48 1.08
C GLU A 83 11.63 26.70 2.48
N ASP A 84 10.30 26.88 2.53
CA ASP A 84 9.56 26.98 3.77
C ASP A 84 9.40 25.59 4.41
N TRP A 85 9.91 25.44 5.61
CA TRP A 85 9.82 24.23 6.41
C TRP A 85 9.01 24.45 7.69
N ILE A 86 8.55 23.34 8.27
CA ILE A 86 7.88 23.34 9.57
C ILE A 86 8.46 22.23 10.44
N ARG A 87 8.85 22.62 11.66
CA ARG A 87 9.11 21.72 12.78
C ARG A 87 7.86 21.62 13.62
N PHE A 88 7.51 20.42 14.05
CA PHE A 88 6.36 20.16 14.90
C PHE A 88 6.59 18.91 15.74
N GLU A 89 5.78 18.75 16.76
CA GLU A 89 5.84 17.60 17.65
C GLU A 89 4.57 16.77 17.57
N ILE A 90 4.71 15.45 17.65
CA ILE A 90 3.62 14.50 17.90
C ILE A 90 3.78 13.93 19.31
N ILE A 91 2.67 13.43 19.88
CA ILE A 91 2.74 12.70 21.15
C ILE A 91 3.31 11.32 20.84
N ASP A 92 4.27 10.87 21.64
CA ASP A 92 4.82 9.52 21.52
C ASP A 92 3.71 8.50 21.86
N PRO A 93 3.40 7.55 20.99
CA PRO A 93 2.36 6.55 21.26
C PRO A 93 2.70 5.61 22.42
N ASP A 94 3.97 5.44 22.75
CA ASP A 94 4.43 4.58 23.84
C ASP A 94 4.59 5.34 25.18
N ASP A 95 4.64 6.70 25.14
CA ASP A 95 4.77 7.56 26.32
C ASP A 95 4.04 8.89 26.08
N GLU A 96 2.85 9.04 26.63
CA GLU A 96 2.01 10.24 26.45
C GLU A 96 2.66 11.54 26.94
N ASP A 97 3.64 11.46 27.83
CA ASP A 97 4.39 12.62 28.34
C ASP A 97 5.58 12.98 27.41
N ALA A 98 5.99 12.07 26.55
CA ALA A 98 7.07 12.26 25.58
C ALA A 98 6.56 12.88 24.27
N ARG A 99 7.50 13.48 23.52
CA ARG A 99 7.24 14.08 22.20
C ARG A 99 8.29 13.63 21.22
N ILE A 100 7.83 13.37 20.01
CA ILE A 100 8.68 13.08 18.86
C ILE A 100 8.65 14.31 17.96
N THR A 101 9.81 14.85 17.62
CA THR A 101 9.96 16.04 16.77
C THR A 101 10.14 15.62 15.32
N LEU A 102 9.34 16.21 14.43
CA LEU A 102 9.41 16.02 13.00
C LEU A 102 9.68 17.35 12.27
N GLU A 103 10.36 17.28 11.14
CA GLU A 103 10.57 18.42 10.23
C GLU A 103 10.13 18.04 8.81
N ARG A 104 9.35 18.91 8.16
CA ARG A 104 8.87 18.68 6.79
C ARG A 104 8.82 19.98 5.99
N PRO A 105 9.07 19.94 4.68
CA PRO A 105 8.79 21.08 3.81
C PRO A 105 7.28 21.36 3.79
N ILE A 106 6.92 22.65 3.75
CA ILE A 106 5.52 23.07 3.66
C ILE A 106 5.11 23.08 2.19
N GLU A 107 4.16 22.21 1.82
CA GLU A 107 3.59 22.19 0.47
C GLU A 107 2.68 23.40 0.23
N ARG A 108 1.86 23.77 1.22
CA ARG A 108 0.96 24.91 1.19
C ARG A 108 0.36 25.20 2.55
N ILE A 109 -0.26 26.39 2.66
CA ILE A 109 -1.05 26.78 3.82
C ILE A 109 -2.54 26.83 3.41
N VAL A 110 -3.38 26.06 4.11
CA VAL A 110 -4.83 26.09 3.96
C VAL A 110 -5.42 27.02 5.00
N ARG A 111 -6.28 27.96 4.57
CA ARG A 111 -7.00 28.87 5.46
C ARG A 111 -8.46 28.44 5.55
N ILE A 112 -8.87 28.06 6.75
CA ILE A 112 -10.26 27.67 7.03
C ILE A 112 -10.96 28.82 7.75
N ARG A 113 -12.00 29.36 7.10
CA ARG A 113 -12.85 30.39 7.74
C ARG A 113 -13.74 29.72 8.77
N ARG A 114 -13.66 30.16 10.01
CA ARG A 114 -14.60 29.78 11.07
C ARG A 114 -15.79 30.72 11.07
N HIS A 115 -16.97 30.23 11.42
CA HIS A 115 -18.17 31.07 11.59
C HIS A 115 -17.99 32.15 12.68
N SER A 116 -17.04 31.98 13.58
CA SER A 116 -16.68 32.92 14.66
C SER A 116 -15.70 34.02 14.29
N GLY A 117 -15.32 34.17 13.01
CA GLY A 117 -14.58 35.35 12.52
C GLY A 117 -13.08 35.18 12.31
N GLU A 118 -12.38 34.34 13.04
CA GLU A 118 -10.94 34.10 12.84
C GLU A 118 -10.70 32.93 11.90
N SER A 119 -9.81 33.14 10.92
CA SER A 119 -9.37 32.04 10.04
C SER A 119 -8.27 31.22 10.72
N GLN A 120 -8.42 29.91 10.68
CA GLN A 120 -7.37 28.99 11.10
C GLN A 120 -6.46 28.68 9.92
N GLU A 121 -5.16 28.97 10.06
CA GLU A 121 -4.15 28.49 9.13
C GLU A 121 -3.74 27.05 9.48
N ARG A 122 -3.67 26.20 8.44
CA ARG A 122 -3.23 24.81 8.56
C ARG A 122 -2.11 24.57 7.57
N PRO A 123 -0.87 24.41 8.03
CA PRO A 123 0.20 23.92 7.19
C PRO A 123 -0.14 22.52 6.67
N VAL A 124 0.17 22.29 5.41
CA VAL A 124 0.04 21.00 4.74
C VAL A 124 1.43 20.55 4.34
N VAL A 125 1.76 19.33 4.68
CA VAL A 125 3.03 18.67 4.36
C VAL A 125 2.76 17.35 3.65
N ARG A 126 3.72 16.81 2.95
CA ARG A 126 3.64 15.45 2.44
C ARG A 126 4.06 14.48 3.52
N MET A 127 3.25 13.47 3.76
CA MET A 127 3.57 12.40 4.70
C MET A 127 3.45 11.05 3.99
N GLU A 128 4.41 10.19 4.24
CA GLU A 128 4.34 8.80 3.85
C GLU A 128 3.91 7.95 5.05
N PHE A 129 2.80 7.24 4.87
CA PHE A 129 2.31 6.27 5.84
C PHE A 129 2.38 4.85 5.29
N CYS A 130 2.82 3.92 6.13
CA CYS A 130 2.57 2.51 5.95
C CYS A 130 1.19 2.18 6.52
N ILE A 131 0.28 1.74 5.65
CA ILE A 131 -1.11 1.43 5.98
C ILE A 131 -1.42 0.01 5.48
N GLY A 132 -1.54 -0.93 6.42
CA GLY A 132 -1.50 -2.35 6.07
C GLY A 132 -0.17 -2.70 5.41
N ASP A 133 -0.20 -3.22 4.19
CA ASP A 133 0.97 -3.60 3.39
C ASP A 133 1.41 -2.53 2.37
N ARG A 134 0.91 -1.29 2.49
CA ARG A 134 1.07 -0.24 1.47
C ARG A 134 1.74 1.00 2.01
N ARG A 135 2.79 1.46 1.32
CA ARG A 135 3.36 2.80 1.50
C ARG A 135 2.59 3.78 0.64
N LEU A 136 1.96 4.76 1.28
CA LEU A 136 1.11 5.74 0.61
C LEU A 136 1.53 7.14 1.03
N THR A 137 1.86 7.97 0.04
CA THR A 137 2.30 9.37 0.26
C THR A 137 1.22 10.32 -0.23
N ALA A 138 0.77 11.21 0.64
CA ALA A 138 -0.18 12.25 0.29
C ALA A 138 -0.08 13.47 1.23
N ASP A 139 -0.80 14.51 0.83
CA ASP A 139 -0.94 15.73 1.61
C ASP A 139 -1.63 15.49 2.96
N THR A 140 -1.01 15.95 4.02
CA THR A 140 -1.47 15.83 5.40
C THR A 140 -1.49 17.19 6.08
N SER A 141 -2.63 17.58 6.62
CA SER A 141 -2.79 18.83 7.38
C SER A 141 -2.26 18.68 8.79
N LEU A 142 -1.43 19.61 9.23
CA LEU A 142 -0.92 19.69 10.60
C LEU A 142 -1.85 20.52 11.47
N ILE A 143 -2.57 19.87 12.36
CA ILE A 143 -3.54 20.50 13.26
C ILE A 143 -3.35 20.01 14.69
N ASP A 144 -3.84 20.75 15.65
CA ASP A 144 -3.97 20.28 17.03
C ASP A 144 -5.20 19.36 17.10
N ARG A 145 -4.97 18.09 17.43
CA ARG A 145 -5.99 17.04 17.60
C ARG A 145 -6.05 16.52 19.03
N THR A 146 -5.41 17.17 20.00
CA THR A 146 -5.35 16.71 21.40
C THR A 146 -6.72 16.52 22.06
N ALA A 147 -7.73 17.26 21.58
CA ALA A 147 -9.11 17.10 22.03
C ALA A 147 -9.89 15.99 21.29
N LEU A 148 -9.25 15.28 20.36
CA LEU A 148 -9.86 14.20 19.57
C LEU A 148 -9.29 12.84 19.99
N THR A 149 -10.06 11.78 19.76
CA THR A 149 -9.69 10.42 20.14
C THR A 149 -8.39 9.96 19.46
N TYR A 150 -8.24 10.26 18.16
CA TYR A 150 -7.12 9.75 17.36
C TYR A 150 -6.16 10.86 16.99
N GLN A 151 -4.86 10.63 17.16
CA GLN A 151 -3.81 11.55 16.72
C GLN A 151 -3.75 11.69 15.20
N THR A 152 -4.16 10.66 14.47
CA THR A 152 -4.10 10.62 13.01
C THR A 152 -5.48 10.35 12.42
N LEU A 153 -5.76 11.00 11.29
CA LEU A 153 -6.90 10.72 10.44
C LEU A 153 -6.39 10.52 9.02
N ILE A 154 -6.73 9.39 8.43
CA ILE A 154 -6.40 9.06 7.04
C ILE A 154 -7.61 9.40 6.15
N GLY A 155 -7.41 10.34 5.24
CA GLY A 155 -8.42 10.79 4.29
C GLY A 155 -8.31 10.11 2.92
N ARG A 156 -9.24 10.46 2.03
CA ARG A 156 -9.31 9.89 0.66
C ARG A 156 -8.04 10.06 -0.15
N SER A 157 -7.25 11.13 0.09
CA SER A 157 -5.99 11.36 -0.63
C SER A 157 -4.97 10.22 -0.47
N HIS A 158 -4.96 9.53 0.68
CA HIS A 158 -4.16 8.32 0.87
C HIS A 158 -4.88 7.05 0.43
N MET A 159 -6.21 6.99 0.57
CA MET A 159 -6.97 5.76 0.37
C MET A 159 -7.35 5.47 -1.09
N ALA A 160 -7.53 6.52 -1.91
CA ALA A 160 -8.12 6.40 -3.25
C ALA A 160 -7.34 5.44 -4.16
N GLY A 161 -8.02 4.41 -4.65
CA GLY A 161 -7.42 3.38 -5.51
C GLY A 161 -6.64 2.30 -4.77
N HIS A 162 -6.49 2.41 -3.43
CA HIS A 162 -5.66 1.50 -2.64
C HIS A 162 -6.42 0.81 -1.52
N ILE A 163 -7.40 1.48 -0.90
CA ILE A 163 -8.04 1.04 0.33
C ILE A 163 -9.57 1.13 0.23
N LEU A 164 -10.24 0.08 0.68
CA LEU A 164 -11.66 0.04 1.01
C LEU A 164 -11.80 0.00 2.54
N VAL A 165 -12.75 0.75 3.09
CA VAL A 165 -12.98 0.79 4.53
C VAL A 165 -14.22 -0.02 4.90
N ASP A 166 -14.04 -1.05 5.72
CA ASP A 166 -15.12 -1.72 6.42
C ASP A 166 -15.41 -0.95 7.70
N SER A 167 -16.56 -0.28 7.73
CA SER A 167 -16.94 0.58 8.85
C SER A 167 -17.38 -0.18 10.10
N GLY A 168 -17.55 -1.49 10.01
CA GLY A 168 -17.95 -2.37 11.12
C GLY A 168 -16.77 -2.99 11.86
N GLU A 169 -15.56 -2.83 11.33
CA GLU A 169 -14.36 -3.49 11.84
C GLU A 169 -13.27 -2.47 12.21
N GLU A 170 -12.34 -2.88 13.06
CA GLU A 170 -11.18 -2.11 13.50
C GLU A 170 -9.95 -3.02 13.56
N HIS A 171 -8.75 -2.45 13.34
CA HIS A 171 -7.45 -3.14 13.47
C HIS A 171 -7.35 -4.42 12.64
N LEU A 172 -7.86 -4.39 11.40
CA LEU A 172 -7.82 -5.54 10.50
C LEU A 172 -6.41 -5.87 10.02
N ARG A 173 -5.54 -4.87 9.93
CA ARG A 173 -4.16 -5.06 9.44
C ARG A 173 -3.16 -4.20 10.20
N ALA A 174 -2.12 -4.83 10.72
CA ALA A 174 -0.94 -4.12 11.19
C ALA A 174 -0.19 -3.45 10.03
N PRO A 175 0.54 -2.34 10.27
CA PRO A 175 1.40 -1.73 9.26
C PRO A 175 2.63 -2.63 9.03
N ASP A 176 2.64 -3.35 7.92
CA ASP A 176 3.71 -4.27 7.51
C ASP A 176 4.14 -3.95 6.07
N CYS A 177 4.85 -2.85 5.92
CA CYS A 177 5.40 -2.46 4.62
C CYS A 177 6.81 -2.97 4.46
N PRO A 178 7.17 -3.51 3.28
CA PRO A 178 8.55 -3.88 3.01
C PRO A 178 9.47 -2.68 3.19
N ALA A 179 10.65 -2.91 3.76
CA ALA A 179 11.72 -1.93 3.72
C ALA A 179 12.07 -1.67 2.25
N ASP A 180 12.45 -0.43 1.92
CA ASP A 180 12.97 -0.16 0.58
C ASP A 180 14.22 -1.01 0.38
N ASP A 181 14.22 -1.84 -0.67
CA ASP A 181 15.44 -2.45 -1.16
C ASP A 181 16.36 -1.33 -1.68
N GLN A 182 17.33 -0.92 -0.83
CA GLN A 182 18.39 0.05 -1.17
C GLN A 182 19.41 -0.59 -2.10
#